data_e04d10e3a7b1706cf274d985495e8b6c
#
_entry.id   e04d10e3a7b1706cf274d985495e8b6c
#
_cell.length_a   1.000
_cell.length_b   1.000
_cell.length_c   1.000
_cell.angle_alpha   90.00
_cell.angle_beta   90.00
_cell.angle_gamma   90.00
#
_symmetry.space_group_name_H-M   'P 1'
#
loop_
_entity.id
_entity.type
_entity.pdbx_description
1 polymer ?
#
loop_
_entity_poly.entity_id
_entity_poly.type
_entity_poly.pdbx_seq_one_letter_code
_entity_poly.pdbx_strand_id
1 'polypeptide(L)'
;MDAINGNNATDSGFLQVSVVAGDTMKPLQDARVSISYSGEPETDIEQLVTDSDGQTDAVELAAPPVEYSMEPGDVQPYAEYSVTVTASGYESFNVSGISLFADTTALQGIRLVPRNVTTLAGNIVIPANTLWGNFPPKIAEAETKPVGQPGEIVLSRVVVPEYIIVHDGVPTDSTARNYYERFTDYIKNVASSEIYSTWPDATLRANILAIISFTLNRVYTEWYRNRGYDFTITSSTAFDHKWVYGLSLIHISEPTRRS
;
A
#
# COMPACT_ATOMS: atom_id res chain seq x y z
N MET A 1 15.15 9.93 14.25
CA MET A 1 14.08 9.08 14.82
C MET A 1 14.62 7.66 14.72
N ASP A 2 14.91 7.04 15.84
CA ASP A 2 15.45 5.70 15.83
C ASP A 2 14.32 4.73 15.47
N ALA A 3 14.50 3.97 14.39
CA ALA A 3 13.61 2.88 14.06
C ALA A 3 13.55 1.92 15.27
N ILE A 4 12.36 1.42 15.61
CA ILE A 4 12.20 0.42 16.66
C ILE A 4 12.88 -0.85 16.15
N ASN A 5 14.13 -1.06 16.58
CA ASN A 5 14.82 -2.32 16.40
C ASN A 5 14.16 -3.34 17.34
N GLY A 6 14.13 -4.62 16.94
CA GLY A 6 13.47 -5.72 17.68
C GLY A 6 13.75 -5.84 19.18
N ASN A 7 14.74 -5.11 19.69
CA ASN A 7 15.09 -5.09 21.12
C ASN A 7 14.09 -4.32 22.00
N ASN A 8 13.19 -3.49 21.43
CA ASN A 8 12.14 -2.74 22.13
C ASN A 8 10.73 -3.22 21.82
N ALA A 9 10.58 -4.22 20.95
CA ALA A 9 9.29 -4.79 20.62
C ALA A 9 8.85 -5.75 21.74
N THR A 10 7.60 -5.63 22.18
CA THR A 10 7.00 -6.51 23.19
C THR A 10 5.92 -7.41 22.63
N ASP A 11 5.41 -7.11 21.42
CA ASP A 11 4.39 -7.85 20.70
C ASP A 11 4.94 -8.38 19.37
N SER A 12 4.11 -9.12 18.65
CA SER A 12 4.45 -9.68 17.34
C SER A 12 3.32 -9.52 16.34
N GLY A 13 3.67 -9.55 15.07
CA GLY A 13 2.74 -9.63 13.95
C GLY A 13 3.23 -10.67 12.94
N PHE A 14 2.49 -10.89 11.87
CA PHE A 14 2.83 -11.85 10.83
C PHE A 14 3.11 -11.16 9.50
N LEU A 15 4.12 -11.64 8.79
CA LEU A 15 4.41 -11.23 7.41
C LEU A 15 4.30 -12.44 6.49
N GLN A 16 3.52 -12.30 5.42
CA GLN A 16 3.42 -13.27 4.34
C GLN A 16 3.76 -12.60 3.01
N VAL A 17 4.55 -13.28 2.18
CA VAL A 17 4.97 -12.77 0.87
C VAL A 17 4.36 -13.62 -0.23
N SER A 18 3.82 -12.98 -1.27
CA SER A 18 3.37 -13.64 -2.50
C SER A 18 4.19 -13.15 -3.69
N VAL A 19 4.67 -14.08 -4.51
CA VAL A 19 5.55 -13.78 -5.64
C VAL A 19 4.96 -14.30 -6.94
N VAL A 20 4.85 -13.40 -7.93
CA VAL A 20 4.34 -13.73 -9.26
C VAL A 20 5.31 -13.25 -10.35
N ALA A 21 5.26 -13.90 -11.50
CA ALA A 21 5.94 -13.43 -12.72
C ALA A 21 5.24 -12.16 -13.24
N GLY A 22 5.99 -11.09 -13.46
CA GLY A 22 5.45 -9.79 -13.81
C GLY A 22 4.78 -9.73 -15.19
N ASP A 23 5.18 -10.60 -16.10
CA ASP A 23 4.67 -10.70 -17.48
C ASP A 23 3.39 -11.56 -17.59
N THR A 24 3.31 -12.64 -16.82
CA THR A 24 2.23 -13.65 -16.92
C THR A 24 1.29 -13.67 -15.73
N MET A 25 1.65 -13.00 -14.63
CA MET A 25 0.97 -13.05 -13.33
C MET A 25 0.85 -14.47 -12.74
N LYS A 26 1.66 -15.41 -13.23
CA LYS A 26 1.70 -16.77 -12.70
C LYS A 26 2.46 -16.80 -11.38
N PRO A 27 2.01 -17.59 -10.39
CA PRO A 27 2.76 -17.83 -9.17
C PRO A 27 4.17 -18.32 -9.48
N LEU A 28 5.15 -17.86 -8.70
CA LEU A 28 6.53 -18.32 -8.78
C LEU A 28 6.86 -19.18 -7.58
N GLN A 29 6.94 -20.49 -7.82
CA GLN A 29 7.41 -21.48 -6.85
C GLN A 29 8.94 -21.38 -6.71
N ASP A 30 9.45 -21.78 -5.55
CA ASP A 30 10.89 -21.84 -5.21
C ASP A 30 11.61 -20.47 -5.30
N ALA A 31 10.86 -19.36 -5.24
CA ALA A 31 11.46 -18.04 -5.05
C ALA A 31 11.98 -17.91 -3.61
N ARG A 32 13.22 -17.43 -3.46
CA ARG A 32 13.84 -17.19 -2.16
C ARG A 32 13.48 -15.81 -1.67
N VAL A 33 13.03 -15.72 -0.43
CA VAL A 33 12.58 -14.50 0.24
C VAL A 33 13.44 -14.32 1.48
N SER A 34 14.25 -13.26 1.51
CA SER A 34 15.01 -12.84 2.69
C SER A 34 14.31 -11.66 3.34
N ILE A 35 14.14 -11.69 4.66
CA ILE A 35 13.53 -10.65 5.47
C ILE A 35 14.57 -10.06 6.41
N SER A 36 14.63 -8.72 6.49
CA SER A 36 15.51 -7.98 7.39
C SER A 36 14.77 -6.78 8.00
N TYR A 37 15.32 -6.14 9.02
CA TYR A 37 14.84 -4.82 9.44
C TYR A 37 15.20 -3.77 8.38
N SER A 38 14.30 -2.81 8.13
CA SER A 38 14.57 -1.76 7.13
C SER A 38 15.78 -0.88 7.47
N GLY A 39 16.11 -0.76 8.76
CA GLY A 39 17.32 -0.07 9.22
C GLY A 39 18.60 -0.90 9.13
N GLU A 40 18.51 -2.22 8.95
CA GLU A 40 19.63 -3.16 8.92
C GLU A 40 19.49 -4.17 7.76
N PRO A 41 19.45 -3.70 6.50
CA PRO A 41 19.08 -4.53 5.34
C PRO A 41 20.09 -5.65 5.02
N GLU A 42 21.31 -5.56 5.54
CA GLU A 42 22.37 -6.56 5.34
C GLU A 42 22.28 -7.76 6.32
N THR A 43 21.36 -7.69 7.29
CA THR A 43 21.18 -8.73 8.31
C THR A 43 19.86 -9.45 8.11
N ASP A 44 19.89 -10.61 7.44
CA ASP A 44 18.71 -11.46 7.30
C ASP A 44 18.27 -11.97 8.67
N ILE A 45 16.98 -11.74 8.99
CA ILE A 45 16.33 -12.27 10.20
C ILE A 45 15.69 -13.62 9.86
N GLU A 46 15.05 -13.71 8.68
CA GLU A 46 14.36 -14.90 8.21
C GLU A 46 14.63 -15.14 6.72
N GLN A 47 14.67 -16.41 6.35
CA GLN A 47 14.77 -16.86 4.97
C GLN A 47 13.68 -17.88 4.67
N LEU A 48 12.84 -17.58 3.69
CA LEU A 48 11.68 -18.37 3.30
C LEU A 48 11.76 -18.75 1.82
N VAL A 49 10.94 -19.69 1.41
CA VAL A 49 10.79 -20.12 0.01
C VAL A 49 9.31 -20.19 -0.32
N THR A 50 8.94 -19.72 -1.51
CA THR A 50 7.54 -19.77 -1.96
C THR A 50 7.13 -21.19 -2.38
N ASP A 51 5.88 -21.53 -2.09
CA ASP A 51 5.20 -22.76 -2.49
C ASP A 51 4.71 -22.74 -3.95
N SER A 52 3.90 -23.74 -4.34
CA SER A 52 3.32 -23.87 -5.68
C SER A 52 2.35 -22.73 -6.04
N ASP A 53 1.78 -22.06 -5.05
CA ASP A 53 0.89 -20.91 -5.22
C ASP A 53 1.66 -19.58 -5.17
N GLY A 54 3.00 -19.67 -5.11
CA GLY A 54 3.90 -18.51 -5.05
C GLY A 54 3.87 -17.80 -3.70
N GLN A 55 3.43 -18.46 -2.63
CA GLN A 55 3.29 -17.86 -1.30
C GLN A 55 4.32 -18.46 -0.33
N THR A 56 4.77 -17.64 0.62
CA THR A 56 5.51 -18.12 1.77
C THR A 56 4.55 -18.54 2.89
N ASP A 57 5.03 -19.33 3.83
CA ASP A 57 4.38 -19.38 5.13
C ASP A 57 4.37 -17.98 5.75
N ALA A 58 3.36 -17.71 6.60
CA ALA A 58 3.33 -16.50 7.40
C ALA A 58 4.35 -16.63 8.52
N VAL A 59 5.32 -15.71 8.58
CA VAL A 59 6.36 -15.69 9.60
C VAL A 59 6.02 -14.69 10.69
N GLU A 60 6.19 -15.09 11.94
CA GLU A 60 6.00 -14.22 13.11
C GLU A 60 7.26 -13.36 13.31
N LEU A 61 7.05 -12.04 13.37
CA LEU A 61 8.11 -11.05 13.51
C LEU A 61 7.76 -10.05 14.62
N ALA A 62 8.77 -9.42 15.21
CA ALA A 62 8.60 -8.48 16.30
C ALA A 62 7.84 -7.22 15.84
N ALA A 63 6.91 -6.74 16.68
CA ALA A 63 6.17 -5.52 16.47
C ALA A 63 6.10 -4.69 17.76
N PRO A 64 5.91 -3.35 17.69
CA PRO A 64 5.63 -2.55 18.87
C PRO A 64 4.34 -3.00 19.57
N PRO A 65 4.17 -2.62 20.86
CA PRO A 65 2.95 -2.89 21.58
C PRO A 65 1.70 -2.42 20.81
N VAL A 66 0.66 -3.24 20.81
CA VAL A 66 -0.61 -2.95 20.10
C VAL A 66 -1.20 -1.59 20.50
N GLU A 67 -1.00 -1.17 21.74
CA GLU A 67 -1.49 0.11 22.29
C GLU A 67 -0.97 1.31 21.49
N TYR A 68 0.23 1.22 20.90
CA TYR A 68 0.81 2.32 20.11
C TYR A 68 0.08 2.57 18.80
N SER A 69 -0.70 1.60 18.34
CA SER A 69 -1.48 1.69 17.11
C SER A 69 -3.00 1.83 17.32
N MET A 70 -3.47 1.89 18.58
CA MET A 70 -4.91 2.05 18.86
C MET A 70 -5.41 3.45 18.50
N GLU A 71 -4.55 4.46 18.58
CA GLU A 71 -4.84 5.85 18.19
C GLU A 71 -3.57 6.51 17.63
N PRO A 72 -3.68 7.55 16.78
CA PRO A 72 -2.52 8.32 16.31
C PRO A 72 -1.78 8.97 17.49
N GLY A 73 -0.47 8.83 17.54
CA GLY A 73 0.38 9.33 18.64
C GLY A 73 1.80 9.67 18.20
N ASP A 74 2.65 10.02 19.18
CA ASP A 74 4.03 10.43 18.96
C ASP A 74 5.03 9.26 18.97
N VAL A 75 4.54 8.02 19.15
CA VAL A 75 5.38 6.80 19.15
C VAL A 75 5.10 6.02 17.89
N GLN A 76 6.17 5.48 17.26
CA GLN A 76 6.01 4.68 16.04
C GLN A 76 5.16 3.42 16.33
N PRO A 77 4.03 3.25 15.63
CA PRO A 77 3.03 2.22 15.98
C PRO A 77 3.27 0.86 15.29
N TYR A 78 4.31 0.74 14.47
CA TYR A 78 4.66 -0.47 13.72
C TYR A 78 6.16 -0.63 13.60
N ALA A 79 6.63 -1.86 13.37
CA ALA A 79 7.99 -2.13 12.95
C ALA A 79 8.11 -2.04 11.41
N GLU A 80 9.30 -1.72 10.90
CA GLU A 80 9.56 -1.64 9.46
C GLU A 80 10.50 -2.75 9.02
N TYR A 81 10.03 -3.54 8.05
CA TYR A 81 10.79 -4.64 7.47
C TYR A 81 11.12 -4.41 6.01
N SER A 82 12.19 -5.03 5.56
CA SER A 82 12.60 -5.14 4.15
C SER A 82 12.51 -6.58 3.70
N VAL A 83 12.08 -6.77 2.46
CA VAL A 83 11.99 -8.07 1.82
C VAL A 83 12.79 -8.04 0.52
N THR A 84 13.74 -8.95 0.38
CA THR A 84 14.48 -9.19 -0.87
C THR A 84 14.05 -10.52 -1.46
N VAL A 85 13.63 -10.52 -2.72
CA VAL A 85 13.21 -11.73 -3.43
C VAL A 85 14.13 -12.03 -4.61
N THR A 86 14.54 -13.27 -4.72
CA THR A 86 15.33 -13.79 -5.84
C THR A 86 14.69 -15.06 -6.40
N ALA A 87 14.65 -15.18 -7.73
CA ALA A 87 14.21 -16.40 -8.42
C ALA A 87 15.03 -16.61 -9.67
N SER A 88 15.16 -17.90 -10.08
CA SER A 88 15.92 -18.26 -11.29
C SER A 88 15.28 -17.66 -12.54
N GLY A 89 16.05 -16.94 -13.33
CA GLY A 89 15.59 -16.29 -14.57
C GLY A 89 14.94 -14.90 -14.37
N TYR A 90 14.88 -14.40 -13.15
CA TYR A 90 14.29 -13.10 -12.81
C TYR A 90 15.32 -12.16 -12.20
N GLU A 91 15.09 -10.86 -12.34
CA GLU A 91 15.84 -9.84 -11.62
C GLU A 91 15.50 -9.89 -10.13
N SER A 92 16.48 -9.63 -9.26
CA SER A 92 16.26 -9.48 -7.83
C SER A 92 15.40 -8.26 -7.55
N PHE A 93 14.50 -8.35 -6.57
CA PHE A 93 13.60 -7.30 -6.21
C PHE A 93 13.63 -7.04 -4.71
N ASN A 94 13.71 -5.78 -4.32
CA ASN A 94 13.73 -5.36 -2.92
C ASN A 94 12.55 -4.41 -2.63
N VAL A 95 11.91 -4.64 -1.50
CA VAL A 95 10.89 -3.73 -0.91
C VAL A 95 11.31 -3.42 0.50
N SER A 96 11.41 -2.15 0.85
CA SER A 96 11.69 -1.67 2.21
C SER A 96 10.55 -0.81 2.75
N GLY A 97 10.47 -0.64 4.07
CA GLY A 97 9.41 0.13 4.72
C GLY A 97 8.10 -0.64 4.89
N ILE A 98 8.11 -1.97 4.83
CA ILE A 98 6.92 -2.79 5.08
C ILE A 98 6.52 -2.63 6.55
N SER A 99 5.38 -2.00 6.80
CA SER A 99 4.86 -1.75 8.14
C SER A 99 4.22 -3.01 8.71
N LEU A 100 4.69 -3.46 9.87
CA LEU A 100 4.15 -4.60 10.61
C LEU A 100 3.57 -4.14 11.95
N PHE A 101 2.27 -4.31 12.10
CA PHE A 101 1.55 -4.01 13.34
C PHE A 101 1.38 -5.28 14.18
N ALA A 102 1.28 -5.11 15.49
CA ALA A 102 0.99 -6.21 16.40
C ALA A 102 -0.35 -6.89 16.08
N ASP A 103 -0.42 -8.20 16.32
CA ASP A 103 -1.63 -9.03 16.14
C ASP A 103 -2.25 -9.00 14.73
N THR A 104 -1.48 -8.53 13.72
CA THR A 104 -1.97 -8.47 12.34
C THR A 104 -1.09 -9.23 11.37
N THR A 105 -1.61 -9.51 10.17
CA THR A 105 -0.82 -10.10 9.08
C THR A 105 -0.63 -9.06 7.98
N ALA A 106 0.62 -8.72 7.69
CA ALA A 106 0.99 -7.94 6.51
C ALA A 106 1.16 -8.89 5.30
N LEU A 107 0.51 -8.58 4.18
CA LEU A 107 0.63 -9.33 2.93
C LEU A 107 1.42 -8.52 1.92
N GLN A 108 2.63 -8.95 1.59
CA GLN A 108 3.47 -8.31 0.57
C GLN A 108 3.40 -9.05 -0.75
N GLY A 109 2.78 -8.41 -1.75
CA GLY A 109 2.80 -8.90 -3.13
C GLY A 109 4.03 -8.39 -3.89
N ILE A 110 4.73 -9.29 -4.58
CA ILE A 110 5.92 -8.96 -5.39
C ILE A 110 5.76 -9.51 -6.79
N ARG A 111 6.06 -8.65 -7.78
CA ARG A 111 6.08 -9.02 -9.19
C ARG A 111 7.52 -8.99 -9.69
N LEU A 112 8.09 -10.16 -9.97
CA LEU A 112 9.45 -10.26 -10.48
C LEU A 112 9.49 -10.08 -11.99
N VAL A 113 10.44 -9.28 -12.47
CA VAL A 113 10.68 -9.02 -13.90
C VAL A 113 11.68 -10.04 -14.45
N PRO A 114 11.37 -10.74 -15.57
CA PRO A 114 12.33 -11.61 -16.23
C PRO A 114 13.60 -10.85 -16.66
N ARG A 115 14.79 -11.47 -16.50
CA ARG A 115 16.10 -10.84 -16.84
C ARG A 115 16.27 -10.43 -18.29
N ASN A 116 15.46 -10.96 -19.19
CA ASN A 116 15.49 -10.63 -20.62
C ASN A 116 14.63 -9.40 -20.97
N VAL A 117 14.00 -8.77 -20.01
CA VAL A 117 13.18 -7.56 -20.19
C VAL A 117 13.96 -6.37 -19.64
N THR A 118 14.23 -5.38 -20.49
CA THR A 118 14.90 -4.14 -20.06
C THR A 118 13.92 -3.30 -19.24
N THR A 119 13.92 -3.48 -17.95
CA THR A 119 13.12 -2.70 -16.99
C THR A 119 14.03 -2.22 -15.86
N LEU A 120 13.71 -1.12 -15.22
CA LEU A 120 14.46 -0.63 -14.07
C LEU A 120 14.45 -1.68 -12.96
N ALA A 121 15.63 -1.98 -12.42
CA ALA A 121 15.80 -2.90 -11.30
C ALA A 121 14.85 -2.53 -10.15
N GLY A 122 14.17 -3.53 -9.58
CA GLY A 122 13.10 -3.32 -8.65
C GLY A 122 13.60 -3.03 -7.24
N ASN A 123 13.65 -1.75 -6.89
CA ASN A 123 13.75 -1.33 -5.50
C ASN A 123 12.58 -0.39 -5.19
N ILE A 124 11.74 -0.77 -4.25
CA ILE A 124 10.62 0.03 -3.79
C ILE A 124 10.86 0.39 -2.33
N VAL A 125 10.67 1.67 -2.01
CA VAL A 125 10.64 2.17 -0.63
C VAL A 125 9.22 2.60 -0.31
N ILE A 126 8.57 1.91 0.61
CA ILE A 126 7.23 2.24 1.08
C ILE A 126 7.38 3.39 2.10
N PRO A 127 6.74 4.54 1.87
CA PRO A 127 6.76 5.63 2.82
C PRO A 127 5.90 5.33 4.05
N ALA A 128 6.15 6.02 5.16
CA ALA A 128 5.39 5.89 6.38
C ALA A 128 3.87 6.04 6.16
N ASN A 129 3.07 5.40 7.03
CA ASN A 129 1.61 5.58 7.08
C ASN A 129 1.27 7.06 7.35
N THR A 130 0.16 7.57 6.80
CA THR A 130 -0.20 8.99 6.90
C THR A 130 -0.51 9.45 8.31
N LEU A 131 -0.92 8.57 9.20
CA LEU A 131 -1.17 8.89 10.61
C LEU A 131 0.13 9.03 11.43
N TRP A 132 1.27 8.58 10.88
CA TRP A 132 2.59 8.66 11.52
C TRP A 132 3.57 9.57 10.78
N GLY A 133 3.58 9.50 9.45
CA GLY A 133 4.52 10.26 8.61
C GLY A 133 4.17 11.75 8.50
N ASN A 134 5.14 12.57 8.09
CA ASN A 134 4.95 13.98 7.84
C ASN A 134 4.50 14.19 6.38
N PHE A 135 3.23 14.51 6.20
CA PHE A 135 2.64 14.76 4.89
C PHE A 135 2.11 16.19 4.79
N PRO A 136 2.05 16.77 3.57
CA PRO A 136 1.51 18.10 3.37
C PRO A 136 0.02 18.15 3.77
N PRO A 137 -0.46 19.28 4.31
CA PRO A 137 -1.87 19.45 4.63
C PRO A 137 -2.73 19.36 3.37
N LYS A 138 -3.94 18.86 3.52
CA LYS A 138 -4.89 18.75 2.42
C LYS A 138 -5.30 20.14 1.94
N ILE A 139 -5.25 20.35 0.62
CA ILE A 139 -5.74 21.56 -0.02
C ILE A 139 -7.27 21.52 -0.06
N ALA A 140 -7.93 22.59 0.36
CA ALA A 140 -9.38 22.64 0.35
C ALA A 140 -9.93 22.50 -1.09
N GLU A 141 -11.00 21.73 -1.27
CA GLU A 141 -11.59 21.51 -2.61
C GLU A 141 -12.00 22.82 -3.28
N ALA A 142 -12.45 23.82 -2.52
CA ALA A 142 -12.79 25.14 -3.02
C ALA A 142 -11.61 25.87 -3.67
N GLU A 143 -10.38 25.58 -3.22
CA GLU A 143 -9.15 26.16 -3.80
C GLU A 143 -8.72 25.44 -5.08
N THR A 144 -9.05 24.15 -5.20
CA THR A 144 -8.71 23.33 -6.36
C THR A 144 -9.80 23.33 -7.43
N LYS A 145 -11.04 23.68 -7.05
CA LYS A 145 -12.18 23.74 -7.96
C LYS A 145 -12.53 25.20 -8.27
N PRO A 146 -12.33 25.66 -9.52
CA PRO A 146 -12.84 26.98 -9.92
C PRO A 146 -14.36 27.01 -9.75
N VAL A 147 -14.87 27.96 -8.99
CA VAL A 147 -16.31 28.13 -8.76
C VAL A 147 -17.00 28.42 -10.09
N GLY A 148 -17.94 27.55 -10.51
CA GLY A 148 -18.93 27.88 -11.53
C GLY A 148 -18.48 27.85 -12.99
N GLN A 149 -17.68 26.86 -13.39
CA GLN A 149 -17.49 26.60 -14.83
C GLN A 149 -18.77 25.94 -15.40
N PRO A 150 -19.50 26.59 -16.34
CA PRO A 150 -20.60 25.93 -17.04
C PRO A 150 -20.05 24.84 -17.94
N GLY A 151 -20.54 23.62 -17.80
CA GLY A 151 -20.18 22.47 -18.65
C GLY A 151 -19.48 21.31 -17.95
N GLU A 152 -19.49 21.29 -16.62
CA GLU A 152 -18.97 20.14 -15.87
C GLU A 152 -19.75 18.86 -16.25
N ILE A 153 -19.05 17.90 -16.82
CA ILE A 153 -19.63 16.59 -17.16
C ILE A 153 -19.74 15.81 -15.85
N VAL A 154 -20.95 15.43 -15.50
CA VAL A 154 -21.21 14.52 -14.38
C VAL A 154 -21.84 13.26 -14.98
N LEU A 155 -21.39 12.08 -14.56
CA LEU A 155 -21.98 10.82 -15.02
C LEU A 155 -23.47 10.81 -14.66
N SER A 156 -24.30 10.20 -15.52
CA SER A 156 -25.75 10.11 -15.31
C SER A 156 -26.16 9.32 -14.07
N ARG A 157 -25.24 8.52 -13.55
CA ARG A 157 -25.41 7.70 -12.33
C ARG A 157 -24.06 7.39 -11.70
N VAL A 158 -24.05 7.11 -10.40
CA VAL A 158 -22.86 6.58 -9.73
C VAL A 158 -22.56 5.17 -10.25
N VAL A 159 -21.32 4.96 -10.68
CA VAL A 159 -20.83 3.69 -11.20
C VAL A 159 -19.59 3.31 -10.41
N VAL A 160 -19.52 2.06 -9.96
CA VAL A 160 -18.28 1.48 -9.42
C VAL A 160 -17.48 0.96 -10.62
N PRO A 161 -16.35 1.60 -10.96
CA PRO A 161 -15.55 1.15 -12.10
C PRO A 161 -14.78 -0.12 -11.74
N GLU A 162 -14.41 -0.92 -12.71
CA GLU A 162 -13.52 -2.06 -12.52
C GLU A 162 -12.07 -1.58 -12.27
N TYR A 163 -11.65 -0.53 -13.00
CA TYR A 163 -10.33 0.08 -12.92
C TYR A 163 -10.43 1.58 -12.76
N ILE A 164 -9.46 2.15 -12.08
CA ILE A 164 -9.20 3.60 -12.02
C ILE A 164 -7.79 3.89 -12.46
N ILE A 165 -7.55 5.12 -12.90
CA ILE A 165 -6.21 5.58 -13.28
C ILE A 165 -5.70 6.46 -12.15
N VAL A 166 -4.63 5.98 -11.49
CA VAL A 166 -3.94 6.69 -10.41
C VAL A 166 -2.75 7.43 -10.98
N HIS A 167 -2.72 8.74 -10.83
CA HIS A 167 -1.57 9.58 -11.12
C HIS A 167 -0.65 9.64 -9.91
N ASP A 168 0.57 9.12 -10.04
CA ASP A 168 1.49 8.96 -8.90
C ASP A 168 2.28 10.25 -8.60
N GLY A 169 1.55 11.28 -8.23
CA GLY A 169 2.09 12.61 -7.95
C GLY A 169 1.01 13.65 -7.68
N VAL A 170 1.42 14.93 -7.69
CA VAL A 170 0.46 16.05 -7.67
C VAL A 170 -0.12 16.26 -9.07
N PRO A 171 -1.33 16.82 -9.23
CA PRO A 171 -2.00 16.89 -10.54
C PRO A 171 -1.20 17.58 -11.64
N THR A 172 -0.33 18.52 -11.27
CA THR A 172 0.48 19.31 -12.21
C THR A 172 1.84 18.70 -12.56
N ASP A 173 2.19 17.56 -11.96
CA ASP A 173 3.45 16.87 -12.26
C ASP A 173 3.32 16.04 -13.54
N SER A 174 3.71 16.61 -14.67
CA SER A 174 3.68 15.94 -15.97
C SER A 174 4.72 14.81 -16.12
N THR A 175 5.61 14.63 -15.16
CA THR A 175 6.61 13.55 -15.13
C THR A 175 6.15 12.32 -14.37
N ALA A 176 5.12 12.48 -13.53
CA ALA A 176 4.53 11.40 -12.76
C ALA A 176 3.84 10.37 -13.66
N ARG A 177 3.88 9.11 -13.24
CA ARG A 177 3.30 8.01 -14.01
C ARG A 177 1.83 7.82 -13.67
N ASN A 178 1.06 7.36 -14.66
CA ASN A 178 -0.31 6.90 -14.50
C ASN A 178 -0.33 5.38 -14.38
N TYR A 179 -0.96 4.87 -13.32
CA TYR A 179 -1.14 3.44 -13.07
C TYR A 179 -2.60 3.04 -13.22
N TYR A 180 -2.86 1.94 -13.94
CA TYR A 180 -4.18 1.33 -14.04
C TYR A 180 -4.34 0.34 -12.90
N GLU A 181 -5.16 0.71 -11.91
CA GLU A 181 -5.39 -0.10 -10.72
C GLU A 181 -6.83 -0.63 -10.68
N ARG A 182 -7.00 -1.87 -10.25
CA ARG A 182 -8.35 -2.36 -9.95
C ARG A 182 -8.92 -1.53 -8.81
N PHE A 183 -10.19 -1.16 -8.91
CA PHE A 183 -10.83 -0.34 -7.88
C PHE A 183 -10.67 -0.92 -6.46
N THR A 184 -10.87 -2.24 -6.33
CA THR A 184 -10.72 -2.92 -5.04
C THR A 184 -9.29 -2.87 -4.50
N ASP A 185 -8.28 -2.99 -5.37
CA ASP A 185 -6.87 -2.99 -4.97
C ASP A 185 -6.42 -1.57 -4.60
N TYR A 186 -6.93 -0.55 -5.32
CA TYR A 186 -6.76 0.84 -4.93
C TYR A 186 -7.31 1.12 -3.52
N ILE A 187 -8.56 0.70 -3.23
CA ILE A 187 -9.18 0.92 -1.91
C ILE A 187 -8.38 0.23 -0.80
N LYS A 188 -7.93 -1.00 -1.03
CA LYS A 188 -7.06 -1.72 -0.06
C LYS A 188 -5.75 -0.98 0.18
N ASN A 189 -5.09 -0.52 -0.90
CA ASN A 189 -3.83 0.21 -0.83
C ASN A 189 -3.99 1.51 -0.02
N VAL A 190 -5.01 2.31 -0.33
CA VAL A 190 -5.31 3.54 0.42
C VAL A 190 -5.61 3.24 1.88
N ALA A 191 -6.44 2.23 2.17
CA ALA A 191 -6.73 1.83 3.55
C ALA A 191 -5.44 1.44 4.30
N SER A 192 -4.56 0.65 3.68
CA SER A 192 -3.28 0.26 4.26
C SER A 192 -2.33 1.46 4.50
N SER A 193 -2.49 2.53 3.71
CA SER A 193 -1.66 3.75 3.82
C SER A 193 -2.18 4.76 4.83
N GLU A 194 -3.47 4.78 5.11
CA GLU A 194 -4.15 5.87 5.83
C GLU A 194 -4.78 5.46 7.17
N ILE A 195 -4.96 4.16 7.44
CA ILE A 195 -5.53 3.68 8.71
C ILE A 195 -4.67 2.56 9.29
N TYR A 196 -4.77 2.36 10.60
CA TYR A 196 -4.07 1.26 11.26
C TYR A 196 -4.95 0.01 11.30
N SER A 197 -4.36 -1.14 10.96
CA SER A 197 -5.06 -2.44 10.91
C SER A 197 -5.53 -2.95 12.26
N THR A 198 -4.97 -2.43 13.35
CA THR A 198 -5.30 -2.76 14.73
C THR A 198 -6.59 -2.12 15.22
N TRP A 199 -7.16 -1.16 14.47
CA TRP A 199 -8.39 -0.50 14.87
C TRP A 199 -9.60 -1.44 14.86
N PRO A 200 -10.61 -1.19 15.72
CA PRO A 200 -11.83 -1.99 15.74
C PRO A 200 -12.48 -2.11 14.36
N ASP A 201 -13.03 -3.27 14.03
CA ASP A 201 -13.65 -3.58 12.74
C ASP A 201 -14.70 -2.52 12.31
N ALA A 202 -15.51 -2.02 13.23
CA ALA A 202 -16.47 -0.97 12.93
C ALA A 202 -15.79 0.33 12.44
N THR A 203 -14.65 0.68 13.04
CA THR A 203 -13.85 1.86 12.67
C THR A 203 -13.21 1.64 11.30
N LEU A 204 -12.63 0.46 11.06
CA LEU A 204 -12.05 0.10 9.76
C LEU A 204 -13.10 0.20 8.65
N ARG A 205 -14.28 -0.41 8.85
CA ARG A 205 -15.39 -0.38 7.88
C ARG A 205 -15.86 1.06 7.60
N ALA A 206 -16.00 1.88 8.62
CA ALA A 206 -16.43 3.28 8.46
C ALA A 206 -15.42 4.08 7.61
N ASN A 207 -14.13 3.93 7.89
CA ASN A 207 -13.07 4.60 7.12
C ASN A 207 -12.99 4.09 5.68
N ILE A 208 -13.08 2.78 5.46
CA ILE A 208 -13.10 2.19 4.11
C ILE A 208 -14.29 2.71 3.30
N LEU A 209 -15.49 2.81 3.90
CA LEU A 209 -16.65 3.39 3.23
C LEU A 209 -16.45 4.88 2.89
N ALA A 210 -15.77 5.64 3.74
CA ALA A 210 -15.42 7.03 3.44
C ALA A 210 -14.44 7.12 2.26
N ILE A 211 -13.40 6.28 2.23
CA ILE A 211 -12.45 6.17 1.11
C ILE A 211 -13.19 5.82 -0.19
N ILE A 212 -14.06 4.81 -0.16
CA ILE A 212 -14.88 4.43 -1.32
C ILE A 212 -15.73 5.60 -1.80
N SER A 213 -16.42 6.28 -0.89
CA SER A 213 -17.32 7.41 -1.21
C SER A 213 -16.57 8.57 -1.85
N PHE A 214 -15.39 8.91 -1.31
CA PHE A 214 -14.55 9.95 -1.88
C PHE A 214 -14.04 9.56 -3.27
N THR A 215 -13.55 8.33 -3.45
CA THR A 215 -13.06 7.83 -4.74
C THR A 215 -14.17 7.82 -5.80
N LEU A 216 -15.37 7.36 -5.43
CA LEU A 216 -16.52 7.37 -6.33
C LEU A 216 -16.98 8.80 -6.67
N ASN A 217 -16.81 9.75 -5.78
CA ASN A 217 -17.04 11.16 -6.11
C ASN A 217 -16.10 11.65 -7.21
N ARG A 218 -14.81 11.31 -7.16
CA ARG A 218 -13.84 11.66 -8.22
C ARG A 218 -14.21 11.04 -9.57
N VAL A 219 -14.70 9.80 -9.56
CA VAL A 219 -15.20 9.12 -10.77
C VAL A 219 -16.49 9.78 -11.27
N TYR A 220 -17.47 9.95 -10.40
CA TYR A 220 -18.80 10.44 -10.75
C TYR A 220 -18.77 11.86 -11.32
N THR A 221 -17.97 12.76 -10.75
CA THR A 221 -17.83 14.16 -11.18
C THR A 221 -16.84 14.34 -12.31
N GLU A 222 -16.19 13.27 -12.79
CA GLU A 222 -15.08 13.37 -13.76
C GLU A 222 -14.04 14.43 -13.34
N TRP A 223 -13.74 14.48 -12.03
CA TRP A 223 -13.05 15.58 -11.35
C TRP A 223 -11.80 16.09 -12.06
N TYR A 224 -10.92 15.18 -12.46
CA TYR A 224 -9.68 15.53 -13.17
C TYR A 224 -9.88 15.60 -14.68
N ARG A 225 -10.71 14.73 -15.25
CA ARG A 225 -10.96 14.70 -16.70
C ARG A 225 -11.65 15.97 -17.19
N ASN A 226 -12.58 16.54 -16.42
CA ASN A 226 -13.19 17.85 -16.69
C ASN A 226 -12.18 19.02 -16.72
N ARG A 227 -10.94 18.79 -16.25
CA ARG A 227 -9.84 19.75 -16.24
C ARG A 227 -8.76 19.44 -17.28
N GLY A 228 -9.02 18.48 -18.17
CA GLY A 228 -8.11 18.10 -19.25
C GLY A 228 -7.02 17.10 -18.84
N TYR A 229 -7.11 16.50 -17.65
CA TYR A 229 -6.21 15.41 -17.24
C TYR A 229 -6.70 14.05 -17.74
N ASP A 230 -5.81 13.10 -17.91
CA ASP A 230 -6.07 11.74 -18.40
C ASP A 230 -6.14 10.67 -17.30
N PHE A 231 -6.26 11.09 -16.04
CA PHE A 231 -6.34 10.22 -14.86
C PHE A 231 -7.61 10.46 -14.04
N THR A 232 -7.90 9.52 -13.13
CA THR A 232 -9.12 9.55 -12.29
C THR A 232 -8.87 10.21 -10.94
N ILE A 233 -7.69 9.95 -10.34
CA ILE A 233 -7.34 10.34 -8.98
C ILE A 233 -5.82 10.44 -8.85
N THR A 234 -5.32 11.16 -7.86
CA THR A 234 -3.89 11.27 -7.57
C THR A 234 -3.47 10.41 -6.37
N SER A 235 -2.16 10.16 -6.21
CA SER A 235 -1.57 9.55 -5.02
C SER A 235 -1.22 10.57 -3.92
N SER A 236 -1.47 11.86 -4.17
CA SER A 236 -1.05 12.95 -3.29
C SER A 236 -2.05 13.21 -2.16
N THR A 237 -1.59 13.13 -0.91
CA THR A 237 -2.39 13.46 0.28
C THR A 237 -2.90 14.90 0.31
N ALA A 238 -2.21 15.81 -0.38
CA ALA A 238 -2.65 17.21 -0.49
C ALA A 238 -3.95 17.37 -1.31
N PHE A 239 -4.21 16.47 -2.26
CA PHE A 239 -5.34 16.54 -3.18
C PHE A 239 -6.36 15.42 -2.92
N ASP A 240 -5.88 14.17 -2.81
CA ASP A 240 -6.72 12.98 -2.71
C ASP A 240 -6.27 12.07 -1.55
N HIS A 241 -6.16 10.78 -1.80
CA HIS A 241 -5.72 9.77 -0.84
C HIS A 241 -4.26 9.39 -1.04
N LYS A 242 -3.63 8.87 0.00
CA LYS A 242 -2.32 8.25 -0.11
C LYS A 242 -2.44 6.89 -0.78
N TRP A 243 -2.00 6.79 -2.02
CA TRP A 243 -1.76 5.53 -2.72
C TRP A 243 -0.25 5.34 -2.90
N VAL A 244 0.26 4.13 -2.78
CA VAL A 244 1.69 3.82 -2.85
C VAL A 244 1.91 2.64 -3.77
N TYR A 245 2.72 2.82 -4.81
CA TYR A 245 3.10 1.73 -5.69
C TYR A 245 3.84 0.63 -4.91
N GLY A 246 3.41 -0.63 -5.05
CA GLY A 246 4.04 -1.78 -4.41
C GLY A 246 3.81 -1.95 -2.90
N LEU A 247 2.91 -1.14 -2.32
CA LEU A 247 2.55 -1.28 -0.91
C LEU A 247 2.01 -2.68 -0.59
N SER A 248 2.46 -3.22 0.52
CA SER A 248 1.86 -4.37 1.20
C SER A 248 0.40 -4.09 1.55
N LEU A 249 -0.49 -5.02 1.24
CA LEU A 249 -1.89 -4.91 1.64
C LEU A 249 -2.05 -5.48 3.04
N ILE A 250 -2.68 -4.71 3.94
CA ILE A 250 -3.07 -5.22 5.24
C ILE A 250 -4.21 -6.23 5.02
N HIS A 251 -4.03 -7.45 5.51
CA HIS A 251 -5.13 -8.39 5.61
C HIS A 251 -6.02 -7.96 6.77
N ILE A 252 -7.16 -7.37 6.47
CA ILE A 252 -8.25 -7.24 7.43
C ILE A 252 -8.84 -8.65 7.55
N SER A 253 -8.26 -9.48 8.43
CA SER A 253 -8.75 -10.84 8.69
C SER A 253 -10.14 -10.76 9.26
N GLU A 254 -11.05 -11.62 8.77
CA GLU A 254 -12.24 -11.94 9.54
C GLU A 254 -11.79 -12.41 10.94
N PRO A 255 -12.45 -11.96 12.01
CA PRO A 255 -12.08 -12.37 13.36
C PRO A 255 -12.11 -13.88 13.42
N THR A 256 -10.96 -14.49 13.66
CA THR A 256 -10.89 -15.91 14.00
C THR A 256 -11.79 -16.12 15.19
N ARG A 257 -12.92 -16.79 14.99
CA ARG A 257 -13.76 -17.26 16.09
C ARG A 257 -12.86 -18.14 16.95
N ARG A 258 -12.40 -17.58 18.07
CA ARG A 258 -11.84 -18.41 19.15
C ARG A 258 -12.98 -19.31 19.62
N SER A 259 -12.87 -20.58 19.31
CA SER A 259 -13.70 -21.67 19.84
C SER A 259 -13.40 -21.87 21.32
#